data_8c58fac98d848319d5ce8e2596afc1c4
#
_entry.id   8c58fac98d848319d5ce8e2596afc1c4
#
_cell.length_a   1.000
_cell.length_b   1.000
_cell.length_c   1.000
_cell.angle_alpha   90.00
_cell.angle_beta   90.00
_cell.angle_gamma   90.00
#
_symmetry.space_group_name_H-M   'P 1'
#
loop_
_entity.id
_entity.type
_entity.pdbx_description
1 polymer ?
#
loop_
_entity_poly.entity_id
_entity_poly.type
_entity_poly.pdbx_seq_one_letter_code
_entity_poly.pdbx_strand_id
1 'polypeptide(L)'
;MKTKAAVAWQAGKPLTIEEVELGGPREGEVLVEIKATGICHTDYYTLSGADPEGIFPAILGHEGAGIVVDVGPGVKSLKKDDHVIPLYTPECRQCKFCLSQKTNLCQSIRSTQGRGLMPDATSRFSIDGKPIYHYMGTSTFSNYIVVPEIALAKIREDAPFDKVCYIGCGVTTGVGAVLFTAKVEAGANVVVFGLGGIGLNVIQAAKMVGADKIIGVDINPGREAMARKFGMTHFVNPNEVENVVDHIIQLTDGGADYSFECVGNTTLMRQALECCHKGWGKSIIIGVAAAGQEISTRPFQLVTGREWKGSAFGGARGRTDVPKIVDWYMDGKLNIDDLITHRLKLEDINQGFDLMKSGESIRSVVLY
;
A
#
# COMPACT_ATOMS: atom_id res chain seq x y z
N MET A 1 -12.10 -25.04 -10.27
CA MET A 1 -10.75 -25.40 -10.72
C MET A 1 -9.82 -25.55 -9.53
N LYS A 2 -8.63 -26.13 -9.72
CA LYS A 2 -7.58 -26.14 -8.70
C LYS A 2 -6.57 -25.04 -8.98
N THR A 3 -6.02 -24.45 -7.92
CA THR A 3 -4.96 -23.43 -8.00
C THR A 3 -3.95 -23.64 -6.90
N LYS A 4 -2.67 -23.30 -7.16
CA LYS A 4 -1.61 -23.31 -6.16
C LYS A 4 -1.66 -21.99 -5.38
N ALA A 5 -1.60 -22.06 -4.06
CA ALA A 5 -1.63 -20.89 -3.19
C ALA A 5 -0.76 -21.06 -1.93
N ALA A 6 -0.30 -19.95 -1.37
CA ALA A 6 0.35 -19.93 -0.07
C ALA A 6 -0.70 -19.65 1.02
N VAL A 7 -0.98 -20.65 1.85
CA VAL A 7 -2.03 -20.61 2.88
C VAL A 7 -1.44 -20.28 4.24
N ALA A 8 -2.02 -19.28 4.88
CA ALA A 8 -1.82 -18.96 6.29
C ALA A 8 -2.84 -19.74 7.11
N TRP A 9 -2.44 -20.83 7.75
CA TRP A 9 -3.35 -21.65 8.57
C TRP A 9 -3.67 -21.02 9.91
N GLN A 10 -2.70 -20.35 10.49
CA GLN A 10 -2.85 -19.69 11.79
C GLN A 10 -1.78 -18.60 11.98
N ALA A 11 -2.06 -17.67 12.88
CA ALA A 11 -1.13 -16.61 13.23
C ALA A 11 0.23 -17.16 13.73
N GLY A 12 1.32 -16.47 13.37
CA GLY A 12 2.67 -16.79 13.84
C GLY A 12 3.31 -18.03 13.22
N LYS A 13 2.68 -18.64 12.21
CA LYS A 13 3.24 -19.81 11.50
C LYS A 13 3.62 -19.46 10.08
N PRO A 14 4.65 -20.14 9.51
CA PRO A 14 4.99 -19.99 8.11
C PRO A 14 3.80 -20.34 7.20
N LEU A 15 3.74 -19.71 6.03
CA LEU A 15 2.82 -20.09 4.98
C LEU A 15 3.18 -21.48 4.41
N THR A 16 2.17 -22.26 4.08
CA THR A 16 2.35 -23.53 3.36
C THR A 16 1.82 -23.43 1.93
N ILE A 17 2.51 -24.10 1.02
CA ILE A 17 2.09 -24.13 -0.39
C ILE A 17 1.12 -25.29 -0.57
N GLU A 18 -0.11 -24.96 -0.96
CA GLU A 18 -1.20 -25.91 -1.08
C GLU A 18 -1.82 -25.87 -2.49
N GLU A 19 -2.40 -26.99 -2.92
CA GLU A 19 -3.35 -27.01 -4.02
C GLU A 19 -4.75 -26.81 -3.44
N VAL A 20 -5.37 -25.67 -3.74
CA VAL A 20 -6.68 -25.29 -3.22
C VAL A 20 -7.73 -25.34 -4.33
N GLU A 21 -8.97 -25.64 -3.96
CA GLU A 21 -10.12 -25.53 -4.87
C GLU A 21 -10.52 -24.06 -4.98
N LEU A 22 -10.70 -23.58 -6.21
CA LEU A 22 -11.20 -22.24 -6.52
C LEU A 22 -12.49 -22.34 -7.31
N GLY A 23 -13.57 -21.79 -6.74
CA GLY A 23 -14.87 -21.64 -7.41
C GLY A 23 -14.75 -20.65 -8.58
N GLY A 24 -15.60 -20.81 -9.60
CA GLY A 24 -15.68 -19.87 -10.72
C GLY A 24 -16.28 -18.53 -10.32
N PRO A 25 -16.14 -17.50 -11.18
CA PRO A 25 -16.71 -16.18 -10.90
C PRO A 25 -18.23 -16.22 -10.97
N ARG A 26 -18.88 -15.66 -9.94
CA ARG A 26 -20.33 -15.48 -9.86
C ARG A 26 -20.75 -14.10 -10.39
N GLU A 27 -21.98 -13.69 -10.14
CA GLU A 27 -22.48 -12.39 -10.60
C GLU A 27 -21.61 -11.23 -10.08
N GLY A 28 -21.15 -10.37 -11.00
CA GLY A 28 -20.28 -9.24 -10.71
C GLY A 28 -18.85 -9.59 -10.30
N GLU A 29 -18.41 -10.84 -10.50
CA GLU A 29 -17.07 -11.32 -10.15
C GLU A 29 -16.24 -11.63 -11.39
N VAL A 30 -14.92 -11.63 -11.21
CA VAL A 30 -13.92 -11.83 -12.26
C VAL A 30 -12.88 -12.82 -11.79
N LEU A 31 -12.56 -13.81 -12.62
CA LEU A 31 -11.44 -14.73 -12.44
C LEU A 31 -10.19 -14.12 -13.06
N VAL A 32 -9.14 -13.99 -12.26
CA VAL A 32 -7.85 -13.39 -12.66
C VAL A 32 -6.73 -14.40 -12.47
N GLU A 33 -5.89 -14.57 -13.48
CA GLU A 33 -4.60 -15.22 -13.37
C GLU A 33 -3.56 -14.21 -12.90
N ILE A 34 -3.00 -14.41 -11.72
CA ILE A 34 -1.96 -13.54 -11.17
C ILE A 34 -0.62 -13.88 -11.83
N LYS A 35 0.06 -12.87 -12.33
CA LYS A 35 1.37 -12.97 -12.96
C LYS A 35 2.51 -12.56 -12.04
N ALA A 36 2.23 -11.61 -11.13
CA ALA A 36 3.16 -11.18 -10.10
C ALA A 36 2.43 -10.65 -8.87
N THR A 37 3.04 -10.77 -7.69
CA THR A 37 2.55 -10.17 -6.46
C THR A 37 3.69 -9.72 -5.56
N GLY A 38 3.56 -8.53 -4.96
CA GLY A 38 4.50 -8.03 -3.95
C GLY A 38 4.25 -8.64 -2.58
N ILE A 39 5.28 -8.64 -1.74
CA ILE A 39 5.23 -8.99 -0.31
C ILE A 39 5.28 -7.71 0.51
N CYS A 40 4.26 -7.47 1.34
CA CYS A 40 4.08 -6.24 2.09
C CYS A 40 4.18 -6.46 3.61
N HIS A 41 4.57 -5.42 4.35
CA HIS A 41 4.52 -5.42 5.82
C HIS A 41 3.11 -5.64 6.36
N THR A 42 2.08 -5.23 5.63
CA THR A 42 0.67 -5.47 5.99
C THR A 42 0.32 -6.96 5.99
N ASP A 43 0.87 -7.73 5.03
CA ASP A 43 0.71 -9.19 5.04
C ASP A 43 1.39 -9.82 6.27
N TYR A 44 2.59 -9.32 6.62
CA TYR A 44 3.31 -9.79 7.81
C TYR A 44 2.61 -9.38 9.11
N TYR A 45 2.04 -8.17 9.18
CA TYR A 45 1.28 -7.70 10.33
C TYR A 45 0.13 -8.66 10.66
N THR A 46 -0.61 -9.10 9.64
CA THR A 46 -1.66 -10.11 9.80
C THR A 46 -1.07 -11.49 10.11
N LEU A 47 -0.05 -11.95 9.34
CA LEU A 47 0.56 -13.28 9.54
C LEU A 47 1.17 -13.44 10.95
N SER A 48 1.73 -12.38 11.51
CA SER A 48 2.32 -12.40 12.85
C SER A 48 1.28 -12.52 14.00
N GLY A 49 0.00 -12.25 13.69
CA GLY A 49 -1.07 -12.19 14.69
C GLY A 49 -1.21 -10.83 15.39
N ALA A 50 -0.46 -9.82 14.95
CA ALA A 50 -0.56 -8.45 15.48
C ALA A 50 -1.83 -7.72 14.99
N ASP A 51 -2.42 -8.18 13.91
CA ASP A 51 -3.66 -7.66 13.34
C ASP A 51 -4.88 -8.24 14.10
N PRO A 52 -5.64 -7.43 14.85
CA PRO A 52 -6.81 -7.92 15.57
C PRO A 52 -7.98 -8.32 14.65
N GLU A 53 -7.96 -7.90 13.38
CA GLU A 53 -8.93 -8.26 12.36
C GLU A 53 -8.47 -9.46 11.51
N GLY A 54 -7.29 -10.02 11.79
CA GLY A 54 -6.73 -11.16 11.06
C GLY A 54 -7.61 -12.41 11.18
N ILE A 55 -7.93 -13.02 10.03
CA ILE A 55 -8.79 -14.22 9.94
C ILE A 55 -7.97 -15.38 9.36
N PHE A 56 -8.11 -16.55 9.95
CA PHE A 56 -7.41 -17.77 9.53
C PHE A 56 -8.37 -18.96 9.46
N PRO A 57 -8.16 -19.96 8.55
CA PRO A 57 -7.14 -19.97 7.53
C PRO A 57 -7.43 -18.99 6.39
N ALA A 58 -6.41 -18.38 5.79
CA ALA A 58 -6.55 -17.41 4.73
C ALA A 58 -5.45 -17.51 3.68
N ILE A 59 -5.74 -17.03 2.47
CA ILE A 59 -4.71 -16.74 1.46
C ILE A 59 -4.45 -15.24 1.52
N LEU A 60 -3.21 -14.87 1.91
CA LEU A 60 -2.80 -13.48 2.02
C LEU A 60 -2.43 -12.87 0.64
N GLY A 61 -1.79 -11.70 0.64
CA GLY A 61 -1.37 -10.98 -0.56
C GLY A 61 -2.42 -10.00 -1.07
N HIS A 62 -1.95 -8.78 -1.35
CA HIS A 62 -2.81 -7.69 -1.83
C HIS A 62 -2.12 -6.76 -2.84
N GLU A 63 -0.89 -7.08 -3.25
CA GLU A 63 -0.10 -6.33 -4.23
C GLU A 63 0.03 -7.11 -5.55
N GLY A 64 -1.09 -7.50 -6.17
CA GLY A 64 -1.09 -8.32 -7.37
C GLY A 64 -1.19 -7.54 -8.68
N ALA A 65 -0.78 -8.20 -9.77
CA ALA A 65 -1.12 -7.82 -11.14
C ALA A 65 -1.29 -9.09 -11.99
N GLY A 66 -2.23 -9.07 -12.91
CA GLY A 66 -2.55 -10.26 -13.70
C GLY A 66 -3.47 -10.00 -14.88
N ILE A 67 -4.00 -11.09 -15.42
CA ILE A 67 -4.84 -11.11 -16.63
C ILE A 67 -6.20 -11.70 -16.30
N VAL A 68 -7.25 -11.09 -16.78
CA VAL A 68 -8.62 -11.60 -16.68
C VAL A 68 -8.75 -12.87 -17.53
N VAL A 69 -9.16 -13.97 -16.90
CA VAL A 69 -9.36 -15.27 -17.55
C VAL A 69 -10.82 -15.47 -17.90
N ASP A 70 -11.71 -15.11 -16.99
CA ASP A 70 -13.15 -15.28 -17.15
C ASP A 70 -13.91 -14.22 -16.34
N VAL A 71 -15.15 -13.93 -16.74
CA VAL A 71 -16.01 -12.97 -16.09
C VAL A 71 -17.38 -13.57 -15.78
N GLY A 72 -17.87 -13.35 -14.59
CA GLY A 72 -19.21 -13.75 -14.19
C GLY A 72 -20.32 -12.90 -14.81
N PRO A 73 -21.58 -13.33 -14.70
CA PRO A 73 -22.71 -12.54 -15.16
C PRO A 73 -22.69 -11.12 -14.55
N GLY A 74 -23.19 -10.13 -15.30
CA GLY A 74 -23.31 -8.74 -14.82
C GLY A 74 -22.04 -7.91 -14.85
N VAL A 75 -20.85 -8.48 -15.11
CA VAL A 75 -19.60 -7.74 -15.31
C VAL A 75 -19.70 -6.91 -16.60
N LYS A 76 -19.35 -5.60 -16.53
CA LYS A 76 -19.54 -4.66 -17.64
C LYS A 76 -18.27 -3.95 -18.09
N SER A 77 -17.31 -3.75 -17.17
CA SER A 77 -16.12 -2.93 -17.43
C SER A 77 -14.87 -3.75 -17.73
N LEU A 78 -14.96 -5.06 -17.64
CA LEU A 78 -13.83 -5.99 -17.84
C LEU A 78 -14.26 -7.14 -18.76
N LYS A 79 -13.30 -7.68 -19.49
CA LYS A 79 -13.43 -8.85 -20.36
C LYS A 79 -12.19 -9.70 -20.29
N LYS A 80 -12.27 -10.93 -20.78
CA LYS A 80 -11.11 -11.83 -20.94
C LYS A 80 -9.96 -11.10 -21.66
N ASP A 81 -8.76 -11.40 -21.20
CA ASP A 81 -7.45 -10.87 -21.65
C ASP A 81 -7.18 -9.42 -21.22
N ASP A 82 -8.07 -8.74 -20.50
CA ASP A 82 -7.76 -7.45 -19.89
C ASP A 82 -6.68 -7.60 -18.81
N HIS A 83 -5.68 -6.71 -18.82
CA HIS A 83 -4.67 -6.61 -17.76
C HIS A 83 -5.23 -5.80 -16.58
N VAL A 84 -5.02 -6.30 -15.35
CA VAL A 84 -5.65 -5.72 -14.15
C VAL A 84 -4.73 -5.74 -12.94
N ILE A 85 -5.00 -4.80 -12.03
CA ILE A 85 -4.45 -4.77 -10.67
C ILE A 85 -5.60 -4.95 -9.68
N PRO A 86 -5.60 -6.01 -8.84
CA PRO A 86 -6.54 -6.16 -7.73
C PRO A 86 -6.37 -5.06 -6.68
N LEU A 87 -7.49 -4.59 -6.13
CA LEU A 87 -7.55 -3.46 -5.22
C LEU A 87 -8.19 -3.88 -3.90
N TYR A 88 -7.46 -3.76 -2.81
CA TYR A 88 -8.02 -3.92 -1.47
C TYR A 88 -8.92 -2.73 -1.07
N THR A 89 -8.80 -1.60 -1.78
CA THR A 89 -9.70 -0.46 -1.67
C THR A 89 -10.55 -0.40 -2.94
N PRO A 90 -11.77 -1.00 -2.96
CA PRO A 90 -12.63 -1.03 -4.13
C PRO A 90 -13.18 0.36 -4.48
N GLU A 91 -13.70 0.52 -5.71
CA GLU A 91 -14.38 1.73 -6.17
C GLU A 91 -15.64 1.36 -6.95
N CYS A 92 -16.81 1.37 -6.29
CA CYS A 92 -18.07 1.03 -6.95
C CYS A 92 -18.67 2.18 -7.79
N ARG A 93 -18.23 3.43 -7.57
CA ARG A 93 -18.73 4.65 -8.24
C ARG A 93 -20.21 4.98 -8.02
N GLN A 94 -20.86 4.31 -7.06
CA GLN A 94 -22.31 4.46 -6.82
C GLN A 94 -22.65 4.78 -5.36
N CYS A 95 -21.85 4.32 -4.38
CA CYS A 95 -22.12 4.56 -2.98
C CYS A 95 -21.85 6.02 -2.60
N LYS A 96 -22.47 6.44 -1.48
CA LYS A 96 -22.28 7.78 -0.92
C LYS A 96 -20.81 8.18 -0.79
N PHE A 97 -19.93 7.24 -0.42
CA PHE A 97 -18.49 7.49 -0.24
C PHE A 97 -17.81 7.77 -1.58
N CYS A 98 -18.02 6.97 -2.61
CA CYS A 98 -17.48 7.21 -3.94
C CYS A 98 -17.98 8.52 -4.56
N LEU A 99 -19.26 8.84 -4.38
CA LEU A 99 -19.88 10.04 -4.96
C LEU A 99 -19.59 11.32 -4.18
N SER A 100 -19.17 11.23 -2.91
CA SER A 100 -18.94 12.38 -2.04
C SER A 100 -17.76 13.26 -2.47
N GLN A 101 -16.79 12.70 -3.19
CA GLN A 101 -15.48 13.29 -3.46
C GLN A 101 -14.65 13.67 -2.22
N LYS A 102 -15.10 13.26 -1.02
CA LYS A 102 -14.45 13.55 0.28
C LYS A 102 -13.55 12.42 0.76
N THR A 103 -13.77 11.18 0.29
CA THR A 103 -13.03 9.99 0.68
C THR A 103 -12.86 9.02 -0.49
N ASN A 104 -11.82 8.19 -0.41
CA ASN A 104 -11.56 7.07 -1.31
C ASN A 104 -12.05 5.73 -0.76
N LEU A 105 -12.63 5.70 0.46
CA LEU A 105 -12.99 4.48 1.18
C LEU A 105 -14.41 4.02 0.81
N CYS A 106 -14.53 3.34 -0.32
CA CYS A 106 -15.78 2.70 -0.77
C CYS A 106 -16.27 1.68 0.27
N GLN A 107 -17.58 1.70 0.56
CA GLN A 107 -18.20 0.82 1.55
C GLN A 107 -19.02 -0.33 0.93
N SER A 108 -19.06 -0.43 -0.41
CA SER A 108 -19.99 -1.31 -1.13
C SER A 108 -19.88 -2.79 -0.74
N ILE A 109 -18.66 -3.28 -0.46
CA ILE A 109 -18.40 -4.67 -0.08
C ILE A 109 -17.70 -4.79 1.29
N ARG A 110 -17.57 -3.68 2.03
CA ARG A 110 -16.75 -3.65 3.27
C ARG A 110 -17.23 -4.65 4.33
N SER A 111 -18.55 -4.85 4.44
CA SER A 111 -19.15 -5.75 5.44
C SER A 111 -18.78 -7.23 5.26
N THR A 112 -18.53 -7.66 4.03
CA THR A 112 -18.10 -9.03 3.72
C THR A 112 -16.57 -9.11 3.55
N GLN A 113 -15.95 -8.13 2.92
CA GLN A 113 -14.51 -8.04 2.73
C GLN A 113 -13.73 -8.15 4.04
N GLY A 114 -14.15 -7.41 5.10
CA GLY A 114 -13.53 -7.47 6.43
C GLY A 114 -13.73 -8.81 7.15
N ARG A 115 -14.61 -9.67 6.64
CA ARG A 115 -14.84 -11.03 7.14
C ARG A 115 -14.17 -12.11 6.28
N GLY A 116 -13.32 -11.71 5.33
CA GLY A 116 -12.66 -12.62 4.41
C GLY A 116 -13.59 -13.31 3.42
N LEU A 117 -14.72 -12.67 3.07
CA LEU A 117 -15.76 -13.26 2.23
C LEU A 117 -16.05 -12.38 1.02
N MET A 118 -16.58 -13.02 -0.03
CA MET A 118 -17.10 -12.36 -1.22
C MET A 118 -18.43 -11.64 -0.90
N PRO A 119 -18.96 -10.78 -1.80
CA PRO A 119 -20.20 -10.03 -1.55
C PRO A 119 -21.42 -10.87 -1.16
N ASP A 120 -21.48 -12.13 -1.61
CA ASP A 120 -22.54 -13.09 -1.26
C ASP A 120 -22.31 -13.82 0.09
N ALA A 121 -21.35 -13.36 0.88
CA ALA A 121 -20.96 -13.93 2.17
C ALA A 121 -20.44 -15.37 2.12
N THR A 122 -19.86 -15.79 0.99
CA THR A 122 -19.18 -17.09 0.85
C THR A 122 -17.74 -16.90 0.41
N SER A 123 -16.87 -17.92 0.61
CA SER A 123 -15.53 -17.93 0.02
C SER A 123 -15.55 -18.61 -1.35
N ARG A 124 -14.57 -18.25 -2.19
CA ARG A 124 -14.29 -18.97 -3.44
C ARG A 124 -13.18 -20.00 -3.28
N PHE A 125 -12.42 -19.93 -2.18
CA PHE A 125 -11.35 -20.90 -1.87
C PHE A 125 -11.82 -21.95 -0.88
N SER A 126 -11.43 -23.21 -1.10
CA SER A 126 -11.63 -24.30 -0.15
C SER A 126 -10.55 -25.37 -0.26
N ILE A 127 -10.37 -26.13 0.84
CA ILE A 127 -9.60 -27.38 0.91
C ILE A 127 -10.48 -28.42 1.59
N ASP A 128 -10.67 -29.58 0.94
CA ASP A 128 -11.54 -30.67 1.44
C ASP A 128 -12.93 -30.17 1.85
N GLY A 129 -13.50 -29.25 1.07
CA GLY A 129 -14.82 -28.65 1.30
C GLY A 129 -14.86 -27.64 2.45
N LYS A 130 -13.73 -27.36 3.12
CA LYS A 130 -13.65 -26.31 4.16
C LYS A 130 -13.21 -24.98 3.56
N PRO A 131 -13.90 -23.88 3.89
CA PRO A 131 -13.56 -22.57 3.32
C PRO A 131 -12.19 -22.08 3.79
N ILE A 132 -11.43 -21.47 2.88
CA ILE A 132 -10.24 -20.66 3.15
C ILE A 132 -10.64 -19.21 2.89
N TYR A 133 -10.36 -18.31 3.82
CA TYR A 133 -10.80 -16.92 3.73
C TYR A 133 -9.99 -16.10 2.75
N HIS A 134 -10.66 -15.12 2.14
CA HIS A 134 -10.00 -14.08 1.34
C HIS A 134 -9.32 -13.06 2.24
N TYR A 135 -8.14 -12.62 1.85
CA TYR A 135 -7.45 -11.53 2.51
C TYR A 135 -7.68 -10.21 1.76
N MET A 136 -8.23 -9.23 2.46
CA MET A 136 -8.52 -7.89 1.91
C MET A 136 -9.35 -7.92 0.60
N GLY A 137 -10.05 -9.01 0.31
CA GLY A 137 -10.82 -9.23 -0.92
C GLY A 137 -9.96 -9.45 -2.17
N THR A 138 -8.67 -9.72 -2.04
CA THR A 138 -7.71 -9.87 -3.16
C THR A 138 -7.00 -11.21 -3.17
N SER A 139 -6.34 -11.64 -2.07
CA SER A 139 -5.69 -12.96 -1.92
C SER A 139 -4.67 -13.30 -3.00
N THR A 140 -3.76 -12.37 -3.30
CA THR A 140 -2.85 -12.50 -4.44
C THR A 140 -1.69 -13.49 -4.26
N PHE A 141 -1.55 -14.14 -3.09
CA PHE A 141 -0.63 -15.26 -2.90
C PHE A 141 -1.21 -16.58 -3.44
N SER A 142 -1.86 -16.48 -4.58
CA SER A 142 -2.43 -17.59 -5.35
C SER A 142 -2.27 -17.34 -6.84
N ASN A 143 -2.02 -18.41 -7.63
CA ASN A 143 -1.91 -18.31 -9.09
C ASN A 143 -3.21 -17.76 -9.72
N TYR A 144 -4.36 -18.14 -9.19
CA TYR A 144 -5.66 -17.66 -9.65
C TYR A 144 -6.48 -17.14 -8.47
N ILE A 145 -7.21 -16.05 -8.70
CA ILE A 145 -8.11 -15.44 -7.72
C ILE A 145 -9.45 -15.10 -8.36
N VAL A 146 -10.49 -15.05 -7.54
CA VAL A 146 -11.78 -14.47 -7.92
C VAL A 146 -12.02 -13.24 -7.08
N VAL A 147 -12.32 -12.11 -7.72
CA VAL A 147 -12.53 -10.82 -7.06
C VAL A 147 -13.74 -10.10 -7.64
N PRO A 148 -14.42 -9.23 -6.87
CA PRO A 148 -15.50 -8.40 -7.42
C PRO A 148 -14.95 -7.43 -8.48
N GLU A 149 -15.71 -7.19 -9.56
CA GLU A 149 -15.35 -6.23 -10.62
C GLU A 149 -14.93 -4.86 -10.08
N ILE A 150 -15.62 -4.38 -9.04
CA ILE A 150 -15.34 -3.08 -8.41
C ILE A 150 -13.99 -3.01 -7.67
N ALA A 151 -13.35 -4.15 -7.46
CA ALA A 151 -12.03 -4.31 -6.85
C ALA A 151 -10.92 -4.61 -7.88
N LEU A 152 -11.13 -4.26 -9.15
CA LEU A 152 -10.14 -4.43 -10.22
C LEU A 152 -9.95 -3.12 -10.97
N ALA A 153 -8.69 -2.68 -11.09
CA ALA A 153 -8.29 -1.59 -11.96
C ALA A 153 -7.77 -2.17 -13.28
N LYS A 154 -8.42 -1.85 -14.40
CA LYS A 154 -7.92 -2.17 -15.73
C LYS A 154 -6.72 -1.29 -16.04
N ILE A 155 -5.63 -1.87 -16.52
CA ILE A 155 -4.40 -1.20 -16.88
C ILE A 155 -4.05 -1.46 -18.36
N ARG A 156 -3.07 -0.76 -18.87
CA ARG A 156 -2.53 -0.96 -20.22
C ARG A 156 -1.81 -2.32 -20.34
N GLU A 157 -1.89 -2.93 -21.51
CA GLU A 157 -1.42 -4.30 -21.77
C GLU A 157 0.11 -4.44 -21.82
N ASP A 158 0.83 -3.35 -22.12
CA ASP A 158 2.29 -3.33 -22.23
C ASP A 158 3.01 -3.10 -20.87
N ALA A 159 2.25 -2.95 -19.77
CA ALA A 159 2.82 -2.74 -18.44
C ALA A 159 3.40 -4.04 -17.85
N PRO A 160 4.67 -4.06 -17.39
CA PRO A 160 5.30 -5.25 -16.84
C PRO A 160 4.74 -5.61 -15.47
N PHE A 161 4.17 -6.82 -15.34
CA PHE A 161 3.47 -7.27 -14.14
C PHE A 161 4.34 -7.24 -12.88
N ASP A 162 5.62 -7.61 -12.99
CA ASP A 162 6.58 -7.65 -11.87
C ASP A 162 6.89 -6.27 -11.28
N LYS A 163 6.52 -5.20 -11.99
CA LYS A 163 6.66 -3.80 -11.54
C LYS A 163 5.33 -3.24 -11.07
N VAL A 164 4.30 -3.37 -11.92
CA VAL A 164 3.03 -2.70 -11.68
C VAL A 164 2.20 -3.37 -10.58
N CYS A 165 2.49 -4.62 -10.18
CA CYS A 165 1.85 -5.26 -9.04
C CYS A 165 2.02 -4.42 -7.75
N TYR A 166 3.17 -3.77 -7.57
CA TYR A 166 3.43 -2.90 -6.42
C TYR A 166 2.61 -1.60 -6.43
N ILE A 167 2.08 -1.20 -7.59
CA ILE A 167 1.21 -0.01 -7.69
C ILE A 167 -0.10 -0.24 -6.92
N GLY A 168 -0.59 -1.49 -6.82
CA GLY A 168 -1.82 -1.83 -6.10
C GLY A 168 -1.82 -1.50 -4.59
N CYS A 169 -0.66 -1.17 -4.01
CA CYS A 169 -0.54 -0.79 -2.60
C CYS A 169 0.52 0.30 -2.39
N GLY A 170 1.80 -0.09 -2.29
CA GLY A 170 2.85 0.77 -1.78
C GLY A 170 3.11 2.02 -2.62
N VAL A 171 3.13 1.89 -3.95
CA VAL A 171 3.34 3.05 -4.84
C VAL A 171 2.17 4.02 -4.74
N THR A 172 0.95 3.53 -4.89
CA THR A 172 -0.26 4.37 -4.79
C THR A 172 -0.38 5.03 -3.41
N THR A 173 -0.04 4.31 -2.34
CA THR A 173 -0.06 4.84 -0.98
C THR A 173 0.91 6.03 -0.83
N GLY A 174 2.16 5.89 -1.24
CA GLY A 174 3.16 6.96 -1.10
C GLY A 174 2.92 8.11 -2.07
N VAL A 175 2.74 7.83 -3.35
CA VAL A 175 2.50 8.85 -4.39
C VAL A 175 1.19 9.59 -4.12
N GLY A 176 0.12 8.87 -3.79
CA GLY A 176 -1.18 9.45 -3.52
C GLY A 176 -1.22 10.28 -2.24
N ALA A 177 -0.44 9.92 -1.21
CA ALA A 177 -0.34 10.73 0.00
C ALA A 177 0.14 12.16 -0.32
N VAL A 178 1.07 12.31 -1.25
CA VAL A 178 1.57 13.61 -1.73
C VAL A 178 0.53 14.30 -2.60
N LEU A 179 0.03 13.61 -3.63
CA LEU A 179 -0.78 14.22 -4.70
C LEU A 179 -2.25 14.39 -4.33
N PHE A 180 -2.85 13.39 -3.65
CA PHE A 180 -4.30 13.38 -3.42
C PHE A 180 -4.68 13.73 -1.97
N THR A 181 -3.88 13.27 -0.98
CA THR A 181 -4.18 13.54 0.43
C THR A 181 -3.65 14.90 0.88
N ALA A 182 -2.34 15.13 0.78
CA ALA A 182 -1.68 16.36 1.22
C ALA A 182 -1.85 17.48 0.21
N LYS A 183 -1.84 17.17 -1.09
CA LYS A 183 -1.83 18.11 -2.21
C LYS A 183 -0.64 19.06 -2.07
N VAL A 184 0.54 18.48 -2.03
CA VAL A 184 1.80 19.22 -1.86
C VAL A 184 1.97 20.23 -2.99
N GLU A 185 2.31 21.45 -2.63
CA GLU A 185 2.52 22.57 -3.55
C GLU A 185 3.98 22.60 -4.02
N ALA A 186 4.20 23.12 -5.24
CA ALA A 186 5.55 23.37 -5.73
C ALA A 186 6.29 24.39 -4.84
N GLY A 187 7.58 24.14 -4.59
CA GLY A 187 8.40 24.98 -3.71
C GLY A 187 8.27 24.65 -2.21
N ALA A 188 7.41 23.70 -1.81
CA ALA A 188 7.22 23.31 -0.41
C ALA A 188 8.43 22.57 0.18
N ASN A 189 8.63 22.71 1.50
CA ASN A 189 9.53 21.90 2.29
C ASN A 189 8.80 20.64 2.78
N VAL A 190 9.28 19.47 2.39
CA VAL A 190 8.68 18.17 2.68
C VAL A 190 9.60 17.34 3.57
N VAL A 191 9.05 16.72 4.61
CA VAL A 191 9.78 15.79 5.48
C VAL A 191 9.15 14.40 5.44
N VAL A 192 9.98 13.37 5.31
CA VAL A 192 9.55 11.97 5.24
C VAL A 192 10.23 11.17 6.33
N PHE A 193 9.47 10.67 7.29
CA PHE A 193 9.95 9.78 8.35
C PHE A 193 9.81 8.33 7.90
N GLY A 194 10.96 7.65 7.78
CA GLY A 194 11.07 6.29 7.27
C GLY A 194 11.29 6.23 5.75
N LEU A 195 12.47 5.72 5.34
CA LEU A 195 12.92 5.63 3.95
C LEU A 195 12.79 4.20 3.39
N GLY A 196 11.73 3.50 3.80
CA GLY A 196 11.31 2.23 3.20
C GLY A 196 10.52 2.42 1.91
N GLY A 197 9.88 1.36 1.43
CA GLY A 197 9.15 1.38 0.15
C GLY A 197 8.09 2.48 0.05
N ILE A 198 7.36 2.80 1.13
CA ILE A 198 6.37 3.89 1.15
C ILE A 198 7.08 5.25 1.11
N GLY A 199 8.07 5.47 1.99
CA GLY A 199 8.79 6.75 2.06
C GLY A 199 9.51 7.11 0.78
N LEU A 200 10.11 6.13 0.08
CA LEU A 200 10.72 6.36 -1.24
C LEU A 200 9.70 6.81 -2.29
N ASN A 201 8.47 6.28 -2.23
CA ASN A 201 7.38 6.74 -3.11
C ASN A 201 6.87 8.14 -2.75
N VAL A 202 6.85 8.50 -1.47
CA VAL A 202 6.58 9.88 -1.02
C VAL A 202 7.66 10.84 -1.55
N ILE A 203 8.96 10.47 -1.44
CA ILE A 203 10.08 11.28 -1.92
C ILE A 203 9.98 11.53 -3.43
N GLN A 204 9.79 10.48 -4.24
CA GLN A 204 9.70 10.68 -5.70
C GLN A 204 8.47 11.50 -6.10
N ALA A 205 7.34 11.36 -5.39
CA ALA A 205 6.16 12.18 -5.65
C ALA A 205 6.38 13.65 -5.23
N ALA A 206 7.06 13.91 -4.11
CA ALA A 206 7.45 15.26 -3.72
C ALA A 206 8.37 15.92 -4.75
N LYS A 207 9.34 15.16 -5.30
CA LYS A 207 10.15 15.62 -6.43
C LYS A 207 9.30 15.91 -7.68
N MET A 208 8.37 15.02 -7.99
CA MET A 208 7.48 15.15 -9.17
C MET A 208 6.63 16.41 -9.13
N VAL A 209 6.18 16.86 -7.96
CA VAL A 209 5.41 18.10 -7.80
C VAL A 209 6.27 19.35 -7.63
N GLY A 210 7.60 19.21 -7.63
CA GLY A 210 8.51 20.34 -7.54
C GLY A 210 8.69 20.89 -6.12
N ALA A 211 8.68 20.03 -5.09
CA ALA A 211 9.06 20.44 -3.74
C ALA A 211 10.51 20.96 -3.71
N ASP A 212 10.80 21.94 -2.85
CA ASP A 212 12.12 22.56 -2.74
C ASP A 212 13.06 21.67 -1.90
N LYS A 213 12.82 21.57 -0.60
CA LYS A 213 13.56 20.64 0.26
C LYS A 213 12.77 19.36 0.46
N ILE A 214 13.39 18.23 0.18
CA ILE A 214 12.85 16.89 0.43
C ILE A 214 13.78 16.23 1.44
N ILE A 215 13.36 16.24 2.70
CA ILE A 215 14.14 15.82 3.86
C ILE A 215 13.72 14.41 4.22
N GLY A 216 14.64 13.46 4.17
CA GLY A 216 14.42 12.08 4.61
C GLY A 216 14.98 11.86 6.00
N VAL A 217 14.19 11.27 6.89
CA VAL A 217 14.57 10.93 8.27
C VAL A 217 14.58 9.41 8.42
N ASP A 218 15.75 8.81 8.70
CA ASP A 218 15.88 7.37 8.93
C ASP A 218 17.06 7.07 9.86
N ILE A 219 16.92 6.05 10.71
CA ILE A 219 17.99 5.56 11.59
C ILE A 219 19.04 4.74 10.85
N ASN A 220 18.72 4.24 9.66
CA ASN A 220 19.60 3.42 8.84
C ASN A 220 20.28 4.27 7.76
N PRO A 221 21.59 4.63 7.91
CA PRO A 221 22.28 5.44 6.92
C PRO A 221 22.41 4.75 5.55
N GLY A 222 22.28 3.42 5.49
CA GLY A 222 22.28 2.67 4.24
C GLY A 222 21.11 3.01 3.30
N ARG A 223 20.07 3.68 3.81
CA ARG A 223 18.93 4.12 3.00
C ARG A 223 19.18 5.44 2.25
N GLU A 224 20.18 6.21 2.65
CA GLU A 224 20.45 7.54 2.10
C GLU A 224 20.69 7.51 0.59
N ALA A 225 21.58 6.65 0.10
CA ALA A 225 21.92 6.60 -1.32
C ALA A 225 20.70 6.36 -2.23
N MET A 226 19.85 5.42 -1.84
CA MET A 226 18.61 5.12 -2.57
C MET A 226 17.64 6.31 -2.49
N ALA A 227 17.44 6.90 -1.33
CA ALA A 227 16.54 8.04 -1.15
C ALA A 227 16.99 9.26 -1.98
N ARG A 228 18.31 9.51 -2.08
CA ARG A 228 18.85 10.55 -2.96
C ARG A 228 18.57 10.28 -4.42
N LYS A 229 18.68 9.02 -4.87
CA LYS A 229 18.33 8.62 -6.24
C LYS A 229 16.84 8.93 -6.54
N PHE A 230 15.95 8.77 -5.56
CA PHE A 230 14.53 9.08 -5.67
C PHE A 230 14.22 10.57 -5.59
N GLY A 231 15.17 11.40 -5.14
CA GLY A 231 15.02 12.86 -5.14
C GLY A 231 15.14 13.54 -3.79
N MET A 232 15.53 12.81 -2.74
CA MET A 232 15.84 13.39 -1.44
C MET A 232 16.97 14.39 -1.54
N THR A 233 16.81 15.56 -0.93
CA THR A 233 17.82 16.64 -0.92
C THR A 233 18.65 16.63 0.36
N HIS A 234 18.04 16.29 1.49
CA HIS A 234 18.68 16.28 2.81
C HIS A 234 18.39 14.98 3.54
N PHE A 235 19.39 14.38 4.14
CA PHE A 235 19.27 13.22 5.01
C PHE A 235 19.46 13.61 6.47
N VAL A 236 18.61 13.14 7.36
CA VAL A 236 18.72 13.34 8.81
C VAL A 236 18.68 11.99 9.50
N ASN A 237 19.78 11.65 10.15
CA ASN A 237 19.86 10.50 11.04
C ASN A 237 19.52 10.95 12.47
N PRO A 238 18.41 10.46 13.07
CA PRO A 238 18.02 10.81 14.43
C PRO A 238 19.07 10.54 15.50
N ASN A 239 19.96 9.57 15.25
CA ASN A 239 21.04 9.22 16.18
C ASN A 239 22.24 10.21 16.14
N GLU A 240 22.28 11.10 15.16
CA GLU A 240 23.37 12.05 14.93
C GLU A 240 22.99 13.49 15.28
N VAL A 241 21.73 13.74 15.69
CA VAL A 241 21.21 15.05 16.07
C VAL A 241 20.63 15.01 17.47
N GLU A 242 20.77 16.09 18.22
CA GLU A 242 20.26 16.18 19.60
C GLU A 242 18.74 16.10 19.65
N ASN A 243 18.07 16.81 18.74
CA ASN A 243 16.60 16.84 18.61
C ASN A 243 16.21 16.94 17.14
N VAL A 244 15.56 15.89 16.63
CA VAL A 244 15.12 15.82 15.22
C VAL A 244 14.14 16.93 14.85
N VAL A 245 13.20 17.26 15.75
CA VAL A 245 12.19 18.29 15.49
C VAL A 245 12.84 19.66 15.36
N ASP A 246 13.72 20.04 16.30
CA ASP A 246 14.39 21.32 16.28
C ASP A 246 15.35 21.44 15.09
N HIS A 247 16.06 20.34 14.75
CA HIS A 247 16.94 20.29 13.59
C HIS A 247 16.17 20.55 12.28
N ILE A 248 14.99 19.88 12.11
CA ILE A 248 14.16 20.09 10.92
C ILE A 248 13.60 21.52 10.87
N ILE A 249 13.15 22.09 12.01
CA ILE A 249 12.66 23.47 12.09
C ILE A 249 13.76 24.45 11.65
N GLN A 250 15.00 24.24 12.07
CA GLN A 250 16.15 25.08 11.65
C GLN A 250 16.43 24.92 10.15
N LEU A 251 16.43 23.67 9.65
CA LEU A 251 16.71 23.36 8.24
C LEU A 251 15.66 23.94 7.28
N THR A 252 14.43 24.12 7.76
CA THR A 252 13.28 24.61 6.98
C THR A 252 12.87 26.04 7.31
N ASP A 253 13.67 26.76 8.09
CA ASP A 253 13.42 28.16 8.49
C ASP A 253 12.02 28.36 9.11
N GLY A 254 11.70 27.56 10.14
CA GLY A 254 10.46 27.70 10.91
C GLY A 254 9.52 26.50 10.88
N GLY A 255 9.85 25.46 10.14
CA GLY A 255 9.12 24.19 10.07
C GLY A 255 8.77 23.76 8.65
N ALA A 256 8.52 22.48 8.48
CA ALA A 256 8.13 21.92 7.18
C ALA A 256 6.70 22.29 6.80
N ASP A 257 6.43 22.49 5.52
CA ASP A 257 5.07 22.68 5.00
C ASP A 257 4.27 21.36 5.07
N TYR A 258 4.94 20.25 4.80
CA TYR A 258 4.35 18.91 4.85
C TYR A 258 5.29 17.91 5.50
N SER A 259 4.74 17.03 6.32
CA SER A 259 5.46 15.87 6.83
C SER A 259 4.66 14.58 6.57
N PHE A 260 5.38 13.48 6.37
CA PHE A 260 4.82 12.17 6.10
C PHE A 260 5.44 11.15 7.05
N GLU A 261 4.60 10.48 7.85
CA GLU A 261 5.03 9.39 8.70
C GLU A 261 4.74 8.06 7.99
N CYS A 262 5.82 7.30 7.69
CA CYS A 262 5.78 6.09 6.86
C CYS A 262 6.23 4.81 7.61
N VAL A 263 6.36 4.86 8.93
CA VAL A 263 6.86 3.75 9.75
C VAL A 263 5.74 3.06 10.53
N GLY A 264 4.79 3.83 11.06
CA GLY A 264 3.76 3.34 11.98
C GLY A 264 4.16 3.44 13.44
N ASN A 265 4.95 4.46 13.80
CA ASN A 265 5.41 4.69 15.17
C ASN A 265 4.79 5.96 15.76
N THR A 266 4.09 5.84 16.89
CA THR A 266 3.36 6.96 17.50
C THR A 266 4.25 8.12 17.95
N THR A 267 5.50 7.84 18.34
CA THR A 267 6.49 8.88 18.65
C THR A 267 6.89 9.64 17.39
N LEU A 268 7.14 8.93 16.27
CA LEU A 268 7.45 9.56 14.98
C LEU A 268 6.26 10.33 14.43
N MET A 269 5.03 9.85 14.60
CA MET A 269 3.81 10.59 14.24
C MET A 269 3.75 11.94 14.93
N ARG A 270 4.08 11.97 16.23
CA ARG A 270 4.15 13.22 17.01
C ARG A 270 5.28 14.14 16.51
N GLN A 271 6.48 13.62 16.31
CA GLN A 271 7.61 14.38 15.78
C GLN A 271 7.31 14.95 14.39
N ALA A 272 6.65 14.17 13.53
CA ALA A 272 6.21 14.59 12.21
C ALA A 272 5.24 15.77 12.26
N LEU A 273 4.32 15.82 13.23
CA LEU A 273 3.46 16.97 13.45
C LEU A 273 4.25 18.17 13.99
N GLU A 274 5.06 17.94 15.01
CA GLU A 274 5.72 19.02 15.75
C GLU A 274 6.81 19.73 14.93
N CYS A 275 7.42 19.05 13.92
CA CYS A 275 8.39 19.65 13.00
C CYS A 275 7.73 20.50 11.88
N CYS A 276 6.41 20.44 11.73
CA CYS A 276 5.70 21.24 10.74
C CYS A 276 5.62 22.73 11.13
N HIS A 277 5.47 23.58 10.12
CA HIS A 277 5.30 25.02 10.30
C HIS A 277 4.04 25.34 11.08
N LYS A 278 4.13 26.29 12.02
CA LYS A 278 2.96 26.87 12.70
C LYS A 278 2.14 27.64 11.67
N GLY A 279 0.83 27.52 11.72
CA GLY A 279 -0.10 28.25 10.88
C GLY A 279 -0.64 27.47 9.69
N TRP A 280 0.15 26.62 9.02
CA TRP A 280 -0.31 25.89 7.83
C TRP A 280 0.29 24.49 7.64
N GLY A 281 1.27 24.07 8.45
CA GLY A 281 1.95 22.79 8.26
C GLY A 281 1.01 21.59 8.40
N LYS A 282 1.14 20.63 7.49
CA LYS A 282 0.29 19.42 7.42
C LYS A 282 1.12 18.17 7.65
N SER A 283 0.76 17.41 8.68
CA SER A 283 1.37 16.13 8.98
C SER A 283 0.45 14.98 8.55
N ILE A 284 0.95 14.11 7.68
CA ILE A 284 0.22 13.00 7.11
C ILE A 284 0.68 11.68 7.73
N ILE A 285 -0.22 10.98 8.40
CA ILE A 285 0.00 9.65 8.94
C ILE A 285 -0.33 8.62 7.87
N ILE A 286 0.65 7.80 7.51
CA ILE A 286 0.51 6.70 6.54
C ILE A 286 0.80 5.36 7.21
N GLY A 287 1.81 5.32 8.08
CA GLY A 287 2.22 4.12 8.79
C GLY A 287 1.12 3.59 9.72
N VAL A 288 1.03 2.26 9.84
CA VAL A 288 0.04 1.58 10.70
C VAL A 288 0.70 1.25 12.03
N ALA A 289 0.24 1.88 13.10
CA ALA A 289 0.68 1.57 14.45
C ALA A 289 0.03 0.26 14.96
N ALA A 290 0.68 -0.39 15.91
CA ALA A 290 0.13 -1.59 16.54
C ALA A 290 -1.20 -1.31 17.25
N ALA A 291 -2.06 -2.33 17.31
CA ALA A 291 -3.36 -2.22 17.97
C ALA A 291 -3.24 -1.72 19.41
N GLY A 292 -4.13 -0.83 19.82
CA GLY A 292 -4.17 -0.24 21.15
C GLY A 292 -3.18 0.91 21.38
N GLN A 293 -2.33 1.26 20.41
CA GLN A 293 -1.49 2.45 20.50
C GLN A 293 -2.28 3.71 20.15
N GLU A 294 -2.01 4.78 20.88
CA GLU A 294 -2.63 6.08 20.70
C GLU A 294 -1.58 7.15 20.39
N ILE A 295 -1.98 8.14 19.58
CA ILE A 295 -1.17 9.32 19.30
C ILE A 295 -1.54 10.45 20.28
N SER A 296 -0.54 11.22 20.73
CA SER A 296 -0.76 12.35 21.61
C SER A 296 0.14 13.52 21.25
N THR A 297 -0.37 14.74 21.39
CA THR A 297 0.40 15.96 21.26
C THR A 297 -0.18 17.04 22.18
N ARG A 298 0.58 18.11 22.43
CA ARG A 298 0.05 19.26 23.15
C ARG A 298 -1.04 19.93 22.30
N PRO A 299 -2.24 20.22 22.83
CA PRO A 299 -3.34 20.83 22.06
C PRO A 299 -2.94 22.12 21.34
N PHE A 300 -1.99 22.89 21.91
CA PHE A 300 -1.49 24.13 21.31
C PHE A 300 -0.78 23.92 19.97
N GLN A 301 -0.27 22.72 19.68
CA GLN A 301 0.28 22.39 18.36
C GLN A 301 -0.79 22.50 17.26
N LEU A 302 -2.02 22.09 17.57
CA LEU A 302 -3.16 22.18 16.63
C LEU A 302 -3.80 23.56 16.65
N VAL A 303 -3.92 24.20 17.83
CA VAL A 303 -4.46 25.56 17.97
C VAL A 303 -3.67 26.56 17.14
N THR A 304 -2.36 26.35 16.97
CA THR A 304 -1.50 27.21 16.15
C THR A 304 -1.59 26.93 14.65
N GLY A 305 -2.52 26.10 14.19
CA GLY A 305 -2.85 25.91 12.77
C GLY A 305 -2.23 24.69 12.08
N ARG A 306 -1.47 23.85 12.80
CA ARG A 306 -1.02 22.57 12.23
C ARG A 306 -2.20 21.62 12.01
N GLU A 307 -2.14 20.87 10.93
CA GLU A 307 -3.10 19.81 10.64
C GLU A 307 -2.49 18.44 10.85
N TRP A 308 -3.23 17.54 11.53
CA TRP A 308 -2.89 16.12 11.61
C TRP A 308 -3.91 15.32 10.84
N LYS A 309 -3.48 14.59 9.81
CA LYS A 309 -4.38 13.90 8.89
C LYS A 309 -3.88 12.51 8.52
N GLY A 310 -4.79 11.52 8.46
CA GLY A 310 -4.48 10.19 7.95
C GLY A 310 -4.60 10.09 6.43
N SER A 311 -3.87 9.12 5.85
CA SER A 311 -3.93 8.79 4.42
C SER A 311 -4.04 7.28 4.25
N ALA A 312 -5.22 6.79 3.86
CA ALA A 312 -5.43 5.40 3.48
C ALA A 312 -5.32 5.26 1.96
N PHE A 313 -4.47 4.34 1.49
CA PHE A 313 -4.23 4.12 0.06
C PHE A 313 -3.88 5.41 -0.70
N GLY A 314 -3.15 6.32 -0.05
CA GLY A 314 -2.79 7.62 -0.60
C GLY A 314 -3.96 8.57 -0.89
N GLY A 315 -5.17 8.28 -0.44
CA GLY A 315 -6.37 9.00 -0.85
C GLY A 315 -6.83 8.70 -2.27
N ALA A 316 -6.20 7.73 -2.95
CA ALA A 316 -6.46 7.39 -4.34
C ALA A 316 -7.79 6.63 -4.50
N ARG A 317 -8.46 6.85 -5.62
CA ARG A 317 -9.60 6.07 -6.09
C ARG A 317 -9.07 4.94 -6.96
N GLY A 318 -9.20 3.70 -6.49
CA GLY A 318 -8.47 2.57 -7.05
C GLY A 318 -8.65 2.40 -8.55
N ARG A 319 -9.89 2.30 -9.04
CA ARG A 319 -10.18 2.09 -10.47
C ARG A 319 -9.94 3.34 -11.33
N THR A 320 -9.86 4.52 -10.71
CA THR A 320 -9.68 5.80 -11.40
C THR A 320 -8.21 6.23 -11.44
N ASP A 321 -7.48 6.09 -10.33
CA ASP A 321 -6.16 6.69 -10.18
C ASP A 321 -5.02 5.67 -10.36
N VAL A 322 -5.23 4.38 -10.04
CA VAL A 322 -4.21 3.34 -10.25
C VAL A 322 -3.79 3.23 -11.72
N PRO A 323 -4.70 3.23 -12.72
CA PRO A 323 -4.28 3.23 -14.12
C PRO A 323 -3.42 4.44 -14.51
N LYS A 324 -3.71 5.63 -13.97
CA LYS A 324 -2.89 6.84 -14.20
C LYS A 324 -1.49 6.71 -13.61
N ILE A 325 -1.38 6.09 -12.42
CA ILE A 325 -0.07 5.87 -11.80
C ILE A 325 0.74 4.85 -12.62
N VAL A 326 0.07 3.84 -13.21
CA VAL A 326 0.71 2.94 -14.18
C VAL A 326 1.22 3.72 -15.40
N ASP A 327 0.40 4.63 -15.96
CA ASP A 327 0.84 5.48 -17.08
C ASP A 327 2.03 6.36 -16.68
N TRP A 328 2.04 6.96 -15.50
CA TRP A 328 3.18 7.75 -15.02
C TRP A 328 4.47 6.92 -14.88
N TYR A 329 4.36 5.67 -14.45
CA TYR A 329 5.50 4.75 -14.45
C TYR A 329 5.97 4.45 -15.88
N MET A 330 5.07 4.11 -16.78
CA MET A 330 5.39 3.80 -18.19
C MET A 330 5.95 5.01 -18.94
N ASP A 331 5.56 6.23 -18.56
CA ASP A 331 6.12 7.49 -19.05
C ASP A 331 7.47 7.87 -18.42
N GLY A 332 8.02 7.05 -17.52
CA GLY A 332 9.27 7.32 -16.81
C GLY A 332 9.22 8.42 -15.75
N LYS A 333 8.01 8.83 -15.33
CA LYS A 333 7.82 9.85 -14.28
C LYS A 333 8.00 9.28 -12.87
N LEU A 334 7.83 7.96 -12.72
CA LEU A 334 8.03 7.22 -11.47
C LEU A 334 9.06 6.11 -11.67
N ASN A 335 9.89 5.89 -10.67
CA ASN A 335 10.86 4.80 -10.63
C ASN A 335 10.33 3.68 -9.73
N ILE A 336 9.91 2.57 -10.32
CA ILE A 336 9.51 1.36 -9.60
C ILE A 336 10.60 0.29 -9.71
N ASP A 337 11.37 0.31 -10.77
CA ASP A 337 12.40 -0.69 -11.05
C ASP A 337 13.38 -0.88 -9.90
N ASP A 338 13.88 0.22 -9.34
CA ASP A 338 14.85 0.20 -8.24
C ASP A 338 14.24 -0.19 -6.88
N LEU A 339 12.91 -0.15 -6.76
CA LEU A 339 12.21 -0.61 -5.55
C LEU A 339 12.18 -2.14 -5.48
N ILE A 340 12.15 -2.83 -6.62
CA ILE A 340 12.09 -4.30 -6.69
C ILE A 340 13.49 -4.88 -6.54
N THR A 341 13.84 -5.23 -5.32
CA THR A 341 15.19 -5.74 -4.99
C THR A 341 15.30 -7.26 -5.13
N HIS A 342 14.21 -7.99 -4.97
CA HIS A 342 14.20 -9.46 -5.01
C HIS A 342 13.03 -9.98 -5.83
N ARG A 343 13.30 -11.04 -6.62
CA ARG A 343 12.29 -11.83 -7.35
C ARG A 343 12.33 -13.25 -6.87
N LEU A 344 11.18 -13.78 -6.49
CA LEU A 344 11.01 -15.07 -5.85
C LEU A 344 9.96 -15.89 -6.61
N LYS A 345 9.93 -17.21 -6.39
CA LYS A 345 8.80 -18.07 -6.72
C LYS A 345 7.84 -18.15 -5.55
N LEU A 346 6.63 -18.64 -5.76
CA LEU A 346 5.65 -18.80 -4.68
C LEU A 346 6.16 -19.72 -3.56
N GLU A 347 6.94 -20.74 -3.91
CA GLU A 347 7.54 -21.68 -2.98
C GLU A 347 8.51 -21.00 -2.00
N ASP A 348 9.11 -19.88 -2.39
CA ASP A 348 10.11 -19.14 -1.62
C ASP A 348 9.48 -17.97 -0.81
N ILE A 349 8.14 -17.91 -0.72
CA ILE A 349 7.42 -16.76 -0.15
C ILE A 349 7.83 -16.46 1.30
N ASN A 350 8.11 -17.48 2.11
CA ASN A 350 8.56 -17.30 3.49
C ASN A 350 9.94 -16.64 3.55
N GLN A 351 10.86 -16.95 2.62
CA GLN A 351 12.12 -16.24 2.49
C GLN A 351 11.91 -14.76 2.20
N GLY A 352 10.89 -14.41 1.39
CA GLY A 352 10.54 -13.01 1.13
C GLY A 352 10.16 -12.24 2.38
N PHE A 353 9.44 -12.87 3.32
CA PHE A 353 9.15 -12.29 4.63
C PHE A 353 10.42 -12.14 5.49
N ASP A 354 11.35 -13.09 5.43
CA ASP A 354 12.60 -13.01 6.19
C ASP A 354 13.50 -11.88 5.66
N LEU A 355 13.64 -11.72 4.34
CA LEU A 355 14.35 -10.60 3.70
C LEU A 355 13.74 -9.25 4.05
N MET A 356 12.43 -9.18 4.17
CA MET A 356 11.73 -7.96 4.60
C MET A 356 12.02 -7.63 6.07
N LYS A 357 11.99 -8.63 6.96
CA LYS A 357 12.26 -8.46 8.42
C LYS A 357 13.72 -8.07 8.68
N SER A 358 14.66 -8.63 7.95
CA SER A 358 16.11 -8.27 8.06
C SER A 358 16.41 -6.89 7.50
N GLY A 359 15.48 -6.28 6.75
CA GLY A 359 15.70 -4.99 6.08
C GLY A 359 16.55 -5.06 4.82
N GLU A 360 16.90 -6.26 4.36
CA GLU A 360 17.66 -6.48 3.12
C GLU A 360 16.82 -6.16 1.87
N SER A 361 15.52 -6.46 1.92
CA SER A 361 14.59 -6.15 0.84
C SER A 361 13.94 -4.78 1.03
N ILE A 362 13.91 -3.97 -0.03
CA ILE A 362 12.98 -2.83 -0.13
C ILE A 362 11.61 -3.39 -0.53
N ARG A 363 11.59 -4.18 -1.62
CA ARG A 363 10.39 -4.90 -2.06
C ARG A 363 10.79 -6.24 -2.69
N SER A 364 10.19 -7.33 -2.21
CA SER A 364 10.25 -8.65 -2.84
C SER A 364 8.99 -8.89 -3.66
N VAL A 365 9.14 -9.45 -4.84
CA VAL A 365 8.02 -9.79 -5.76
C VAL A 365 8.06 -11.29 -6.07
N VAL A 366 6.93 -11.96 -5.92
CA VAL A 366 6.70 -13.34 -6.34
C VAL A 366 6.23 -13.34 -7.79
N LEU A 367 6.85 -14.15 -8.63
CA LEU A 367 6.48 -14.39 -10.03
C LEU A 367 5.80 -15.77 -10.15
N TYR A 368 4.73 -15.84 -10.95
CA TYR A 368 3.95 -17.05 -11.18
C TYR A 368 4.24 -17.67 -12.54
#